data_e868b15584862428efcf986447048874
#
_entry.id   e868b15584862428efcf986447048874
#
_cell.length_a   1.000
_cell.length_b   1.000
_cell.length_c   1.000
_cell.angle_alpha   90.00
_cell.angle_beta   90.00
_cell.angle_gamma   90.00
#
_symmetry.space_group_name_H-M   'P 1'
#
loop_
_entity.id
_entity.type
_entity.pdbx_description
1 polymer ?
#
loop_
_entity_poly.entity_id
_entity_poly.type
_entity_poly.pdbx_seq_one_letter_code
_entity_poly.pdbx_strand_id
1 'polypeptide(L)'
;WYLATRPPAGKFRGGAHGYDNRNPDMYGIFYAAGPAFKKGFRTEELNNVDIYNLVCRILKINPAPNDGEISNIKPLLKKRNL
;
A
#
# COMPACT_ATOMS: atom_id res chain seq x y z
N TRP A 1 -0.52 -8.83 18.92
CA TRP A 1 -0.07 -9.00 20.30
C TRP A 1 0.58 -7.73 20.82
N TYR A 2 0.53 -7.54 22.13
CA TYR A 2 1.05 -6.34 22.76
C TYR A 2 1.92 -6.74 23.95
N LEU A 3 3.10 -6.14 24.06
CA LEU A 3 4.04 -6.41 25.12
C LEU A 3 4.30 -5.13 25.93
N ALA A 4 4.11 -5.22 27.24
CA ALA A 4 4.36 -4.11 28.14
C ALA A 4 5.29 -4.54 29.27
N THR A 5 6.19 -3.63 29.69
CA THR A 5 7.13 -3.91 30.79
C THR A 5 6.48 -3.82 32.17
N ARG A 6 5.33 -3.18 32.26
CA ARG A 6 4.53 -3.07 33.48
C ARG A 6 3.07 -2.89 33.12
N PRO A 7 2.14 -3.34 33.97
CA PRO A 7 0.72 -3.18 33.72
C PRO A 7 0.35 -1.70 33.61
N PRO A 8 -0.48 -1.32 32.59
CA PRO A 8 -1.00 0.03 32.54
C PRO A 8 -2.00 0.30 33.66
N ALA A 9 -2.07 1.55 34.10
CA ALA A 9 -3.10 1.97 35.05
C ALA A 9 -4.43 2.13 34.30
N GLY A 10 -5.44 1.30 34.63
CA GLY A 10 -6.75 1.38 33.99
C GLY A 10 -6.87 0.52 32.73
N LYS A 11 -7.89 0.80 31.92
CA LYS A 11 -8.16 0.06 30.69
C LYS A 11 -7.31 0.57 29.54
N PHE A 12 -6.91 -0.33 28.64
CA PHE A 12 -6.32 0.07 27.37
C PHE A 12 -7.30 0.88 26.54
N ARG A 13 -6.82 1.96 25.93
CA ARG A 13 -7.58 2.81 25.03
C ARG A 13 -6.75 3.13 23.80
N GLY A 14 -7.43 3.37 22.68
CA GLY A 14 -6.79 3.73 21.42
C GLY A 14 -6.42 2.51 20.61
N GLY A 15 -5.33 2.61 19.86
CA GLY A 15 -4.88 1.57 18.96
C GLY A 15 -3.47 1.12 19.26
N ALA A 16 -3.08 0.05 18.60
CA ALA A 16 -1.72 -0.47 18.65
C ALA A 16 -1.25 -0.76 17.22
N HIS A 17 0.06 -0.89 17.06
CA HIS A 17 0.66 -1.19 15.74
C HIS A 17 1.84 -2.13 15.92
N GLY A 18 2.49 -2.50 14.79
CA GLY A 18 3.64 -3.41 14.84
C GLY A 18 3.27 -4.87 14.77
N TYR A 19 2.03 -5.17 14.36
CA TYR A 19 1.61 -6.55 14.14
C TYR A 19 2.24 -7.13 12.88
N ASP A 20 2.24 -8.47 12.78
CA ASP A 20 2.81 -9.18 11.64
C ASP A 20 2.08 -8.78 10.36
N ASN A 21 2.83 -8.22 9.40
CA ASN A 21 2.27 -7.79 8.13
C ASN A 21 1.80 -8.94 7.23
N ARG A 22 2.17 -10.18 7.55
CA ARG A 22 1.72 -11.36 6.82
C ARG A 22 0.32 -11.81 7.23
N ASN A 23 -0.18 -11.28 8.34
CA ASN A 23 -1.53 -11.58 8.78
C ASN A 23 -2.53 -10.79 7.93
N PRO A 24 -3.47 -11.47 7.23
CA PRO A 24 -4.48 -10.79 6.40
C PRO A 24 -5.32 -9.75 7.14
N ASP A 25 -5.46 -9.89 8.45
CA ASP A 25 -6.19 -8.90 9.26
C ASP A 25 -5.49 -7.54 9.27
N MET A 26 -4.23 -7.49 8.88
CA MET A 26 -3.45 -6.26 8.79
C MET A 26 -3.49 -5.62 7.41
N TYR A 27 -4.20 -6.22 6.47
CA TYR A 27 -4.31 -5.66 5.13
C TYR A 27 -5.14 -4.38 5.14
N GLY A 28 -4.71 -3.42 4.35
CA GLY A 28 -5.43 -2.17 4.16
C GLY A 28 -6.22 -2.17 2.87
N ILE A 29 -6.78 -1.01 2.56
CA ILE A 29 -7.52 -0.79 1.33
C ILE A 29 -6.69 0.11 0.42
N PHE A 30 -6.67 -0.22 -0.87
CA PHE A 30 -6.15 0.67 -1.91
C PHE A 30 -7.30 1.05 -2.83
N TYR A 31 -7.54 2.35 -2.95
CA TYR A 31 -8.52 2.90 -3.87
C TYR A 31 -7.90 4.08 -4.59
N ALA A 32 -8.01 4.07 -5.91
CA ALA A 32 -7.44 5.14 -6.72
C ALA A 32 -8.40 5.50 -7.85
N ALA A 33 -8.46 6.80 -8.17
CA ALA A 33 -9.26 7.31 -9.25
C ALA A 33 -8.57 8.53 -9.85
N GLY A 34 -8.79 8.76 -11.12
CA GLY A 34 -8.24 9.91 -11.81
C GLY A 34 -7.84 9.58 -13.24
N PRO A 35 -7.32 10.60 -13.97
CA PRO A 35 -7.04 10.43 -15.41
C PRO A 35 -6.00 9.37 -15.74
N ALA A 36 -5.09 9.06 -14.81
CA ALA A 36 -4.03 8.08 -15.05
C ALA A 36 -4.51 6.64 -14.91
N PHE A 37 -5.61 6.41 -14.20
CA PHE A 37 -6.07 5.09 -13.85
C PHE A 37 -7.15 4.58 -14.81
N LYS A 38 -7.19 3.26 -15.00
CA LYS A 38 -8.28 2.60 -15.71
C LYS A 38 -9.55 2.69 -14.87
N LYS A 39 -10.67 2.97 -15.53
CA LYS A 39 -11.96 3.02 -14.86
C LYS A 39 -12.49 1.61 -14.61
N GLY A 40 -13.02 1.38 -13.42
CA GLY A 40 -13.66 0.13 -13.09
C GLY A 40 -12.73 -1.07 -13.01
N PHE A 41 -11.41 -0.86 -13.01
CA PHE A 41 -10.45 -1.94 -12.90
C PHE A 41 -10.34 -2.37 -11.43
N ARG A 42 -10.33 -3.68 -11.21
CA ARG A 42 -10.13 -4.25 -9.88
C ARG A 42 -8.93 -5.18 -9.93
N THR A 43 -8.01 -4.97 -8.99
CA THR A 43 -6.88 -5.88 -8.79
C THR A 43 -7.13 -6.69 -7.52
N GLU A 44 -6.60 -7.92 -7.48
CA GLU A 44 -6.77 -8.78 -6.31
C GLU A 44 -5.94 -8.30 -5.14
N GLU A 45 -4.65 -8.14 -5.35
CA GLU A 45 -3.73 -7.68 -4.32
C GLU A 45 -2.76 -6.66 -4.88
N LEU A 46 -2.33 -5.76 -4.02
CA LEU A 46 -1.29 -4.81 -4.33
C LEU A 46 -0.35 -4.73 -3.14
N ASN A 47 0.94 -4.86 -3.40
CA ASN A 47 1.94 -4.73 -2.35
C ASN A 47 2.21 -3.26 -2.07
N ASN A 48 2.28 -2.90 -0.80
CA ASN A 48 2.53 -1.51 -0.41
C ASN A 48 3.83 -0.97 -1.01
N VAL A 49 4.84 -1.83 -1.18
CA VAL A 49 6.13 -1.42 -1.77
C VAL A 49 6.02 -1.00 -3.23
N ASP A 50 4.92 -1.33 -3.91
CA ASP A 50 4.70 -0.94 -5.30
C ASP A 50 4.13 0.48 -5.45
N ILE A 51 3.64 1.08 -4.37
CA ILE A 51 3.00 2.40 -4.41
C ILE A 51 3.99 3.49 -4.83
N TYR A 52 5.23 3.41 -4.37
CA TYR A 52 6.27 4.38 -4.75
C TYR A 52 6.45 4.43 -6.27
N ASN A 53 6.62 3.27 -6.91
CA ASN A 53 6.77 3.20 -8.35
C ASN A 53 5.52 3.71 -9.07
N LEU A 54 4.34 3.44 -8.51
CA LEU A 54 3.07 3.92 -9.06
C LEU A 54 3.03 5.44 -9.11
N VAL A 55 3.36 6.09 -8.02
CA VAL A 55 3.36 7.56 -7.93
C VAL A 55 4.41 8.15 -8.89
N CYS A 56 5.61 7.56 -8.92
CA CYS A 56 6.66 8.01 -9.82
C CYS A 56 6.23 7.90 -11.28
N ARG A 57 5.54 6.83 -11.64
CA ARG A 57 5.07 6.62 -13.00
C ARG A 57 4.03 7.67 -13.40
N ILE A 58 3.10 7.97 -12.51
CA ILE A 58 2.05 8.98 -12.76
C ILE A 58 2.67 10.36 -12.93
N LEU A 59 3.65 10.70 -12.10
CA LEU A 59 4.32 12.00 -12.12
C LEU A 59 5.46 12.08 -13.15
N LYS A 60 5.75 10.97 -13.83
CA LYS A 60 6.84 10.88 -14.82
C LYS A 60 8.20 11.20 -14.21
N ILE A 61 8.43 10.68 -13.01
CA ILE A 61 9.69 10.80 -12.27
C ILE A 61 10.36 9.42 -12.30
N ASN A 62 11.68 9.41 -12.50
CA ASN A 62 12.44 8.16 -12.42
C ASN A 62 12.52 7.73 -10.95
N PRO A 63 12.03 6.53 -10.59
CA PRO A 63 12.13 6.07 -9.21
C PRO A 63 13.58 5.71 -8.85
N ALA A 64 13.93 5.91 -7.58
CA ALA A 64 15.15 5.35 -7.04
C ALA A 64 15.02 3.83 -6.95
N PRO A 65 16.13 3.08 -6.89
CA PRO A 65 16.06 1.65 -6.67
C PRO A 65 15.26 1.31 -5.40
N ASN A 66 14.34 0.35 -5.51
CA ASN A 66 13.43 0.01 -4.43
C ASN A 66 12.95 -1.43 -4.58
N ASP A 67 12.16 -1.91 -3.64
CA ASP A 67 11.70 -3.29 -3.59
C ASP A 67 10.43 -3.55 -4.43
N GLY A 68 9.82 -2.51 -5.00
CA GLY A 68 8.62 -2.65 -5.81
C GLY A 68 8.93 -3.09 -7.23
N GLU A 69 7.89 -3.58 -7.90
CA GLU A 69 7.97 -4.06 -9.29
C GLU A 69 6.99 -3.28 -10.16
N ILE A 70 7.51 -2.65 -11.20
CA ILE A 70 6.67 -1.87 -12.12
C ILE A 70 5.61 -2.73 -12.80
N SER A 71 5.94 -3.99 -13.10
CA SER A 71 4.99 -4.91 -13.72
C SER A 71 3.71 -5.10 -12.91
N ASN A 72 3.78 -4.91 -11.59
CA ASN A 72 2.60 -5.06 -10.73
C ASN A 72 1.62 -3.89 -10.85
N ILE A 73 2.11 -2.71 -11.22
CA ILE A 73 1.27 -1.51 -11.28
C ILE A 73 0.81 -1.15 -12.69
N LYS A 74 1.48 -1.64 -13.73
CA LYS A 74 1.10 -1.33 -15.11
C LYS A 74 -0.36 -1.62 -15.43
N PRO A 75 -0.95 -2.74 -14.98
CA PRO A 75 -2.36 -3.00 -15.28
C PRO A 75 -3.33 -1.97 -14.72
N LEU A 76 -2.93 -1.21 -13.71
CA LEU A 76 -3.79 -0.20 -13.08
C LEU A 76 -3.89 1.07 -13.91
N LEU A 77 -2.92 1.32 -14.77
CA LEU A 77 -2.78 2.59 -15.47
C LEU A 77 -3.32 2.53 -16.89
N LYS A 78 -3.80 3.66 -17.37
CA LYS A 78 -4.14 3.81 -18.78
C LYS A 78 -2.88 3.69 -19.64
N LYS A 79 -3.05 3.22 -20.89
CA LYS A 79 -1.96 2.90 -21.81
C LYS A 79 -0.98 4.06 -21.98
N ARG A 80 -1.46 5.29 -22.00
CA ARG A 80 -0.63 6.50 -22.17
C ARG A 80 0.30 6.78 -21.00
N ASN A 81 0.10 6.08 -19.88
CA ASN A 81 0.91 6.26 -18.67
C ASN A 81 1.86 5.09 -18.42
N LEU A 82 1.99 4.19 -19.37
CA LEU A 82 2.89 3.04 -19.26
C LEU A 82 4.30 3.36 -19.73
#